data_6203b494b3ab8d7c2afeecc8ce9d3689
#
_entry.id   6203b494b3ab8d7c2afeecc8ce9d3689
#
_cell.length_a   1.000
_cell.length_b   1.000
_cell.length_c   1.000
_cell.angle_alpha   90.00
_cell.angle_beta   90.00
_cell.angle_gamma   90.00
#
_symmetry.space_group_name_H-M   'P 1'
#
loop_
_entity.id
_entity.type
_entity.pdbx_description
1 polymer ?
#
loop_
_entity_poly.entity_id
_entity_poly.type
_entity_poly.pdbx_seq_one_letter_code
_entity_poly.pdbx_strand_id
1 'polypeptide(L)'
;MADARPRILYVSDLAYPARGRRYCDEDILLTSRLRAEFDLALCHPRDAAALMDAFDAVVVRNSGPVLGYRAEYDAFRERALRQGTRVYNPLTGRADMAGKQYLLDLSAAGLPVIPTVDRAEDLHRLPGADRYVVKPRLGADSIGLRIVTRAELPALADGTVLVQPHVDFAYEVSFCFVDDAFQYALYAPDPARRWELVPYEPTVRDLEFARRFIDWNGLRHGIQRVDACRAPDGGLLLVELEDLNPYLSLDALDEDRREAFVTAFAASLHRFLDDVPSR
;
A
#
# COMPACT_ATOMS: atom_id res chain seq x y z
N MET A 1 8.67 37.51 -11.64
CA MET A 1 7.33 36.92 -11.50
C MET A 1 7.51 35.77 -10.53
N ALA A 2 6.69 35.67 -9.47
CA ALA A 2 6.74 34.46 -8.65
C ALA A 2 6.36 33.28 -9.55
N ASP A 3 7.19 32.24 -9.59
CA ASP A 3 6.84 31.01 -10.32
C ASP A 3 5.50 30.51 -9.79
N ALA A 4 4.59 30.18 -10.71
CA ALA A 4 3.30 29.62 -10.33
C ALA A 4 3.54 28.28 -9.62
N ARG A 5 2.90 28.09 -8.47
CA ARG A 5 3.01 26.81 -7.73
C ARG A 5 2.43 25.67 -8.58
N PRO A 6 3.06 24.49 -8.54
CA PRO A 6 2.50 23.33 -9.23
C PRO A 6 1.10 22.98 -8.73
N ARG A 7 0.20 22.62 -9.65
CA ARG A 7 -1.17 22.26 -9.37
C ARG A 7 -1.29 20.74 -9.24
N ILE A 8 -1.78 20.26 -8.13
CA ILE A 8 -1.90 18.83 -7.83
C ILE A 8 -3.36 18.46 -7.58
N LEU A 9 -3.85 17.47 -8.33
CA LEU A 9 -5.11 16.79 -8.02
C LEU A 9 -4.82 15.67 -7.03
N TYR A 10 -5.39 15.77 -5.83
CA TYR A 10 -5.22 14.79 -4.76
C TYR A 10 -6.46 13.90 -4.66
N VAL A 11 -6.31 12.62 -4.99
CA VAL A 11 -7.41 11.67 -5.09
C VAL A 11 -7.52 10.85 -3.81
N SER A 12 -8.65 10.96 -3.11
CA SER A 12 -8.95 10.23 -1.87
C SER A 12 -10.44 9.92 -1.76
N ASP A 13 -10.80 8.77 -1.20
CA ASP A 13 -12.20 8.47 -0.86
C ASP A 13 -12.59 9.27 0.39
N LEU A 14 -13.38 10.33 0.18
CA LEU A 14 -13.72 11.30 1.22
C LEU A 14 -14.71 10.79 2.27
N ALA A 15 -15.23 9.59 2.11
CA ALA A 15 -16.31 9.07 2.96
C ALA A 15 -16.01 7.68 3.56
N TYR A 16 -15.02 6.94 3.07
CA TYR A 16 -14.77 5.58 3.51
C TYR A 16 -14.42 5.51 5.01
N PRO A 17 -15.17 4.70 5.80
CA PRO A 17 -15.02 4.67 7.25
C PRO A 17 -13.79 3.86 7.68
N ALA A 18 -13.13 4.34 8.73
CA ALA A 18 -12.01 3.67 9.37
C ALA A 18 -12.22 3.63 10.89
N ARG A 19 -13.07 2.71 11.38
CA ARG A 19 -13.28 2.44 12.81
C ARG A 19 -13.49 3.70 13.65
N GLY A 20 -14.53 4.48 13.32
CA GLY A 20 -14.91 5.70 14.03
C GLY A 20 -14.32 6.99 13.49
N ARG A 21 -13.45 6.92 12.50
CA ARG A 21 -12.92 8.04 11.70
C ARG A 21 -13.06 7.72 10.21
N ARG A 22 -12.56 8.57 9.32
CA ARG A 22 -12.47 8.31 7.88
C ARG A 22 -11.03 8.10 7.49
N TYR A 23 -10.79 7.28 6.47
CA TYR A 23 -9.45 7.11 5.92
C TYR A 23 -8.87 8.44 5.43
N CYS A 24 -9.67 9.30 4.81
CA CYS A 24 -9.23 10.59 4.29
C CYS A 24 -8.81 11.61 5.37
N ASP A 25 -9.02 11.36 6.65
CA ASP A 25 -8.65 12.33 7.70
C ASP A 25 -7.13 12.59 7.69
N GLU A 26 -6.29 11.58 7.37
CA GLU A 26 -4.85 11.80 7.18
C GLU A 26 -4.53 12.55 5.88
N ASP A 27 -5.30 12.36 4.82
CA ASP A 27 -5.13 13.07 3.55
C ASP A 27 -5.53 14.55 3.68
N ILE A 28 -6.51 14.86 4.51
CA ILE A 28 -6.86 16.23 4.88
C ILE A 28 -5.70 16.90 5.62
N LEU A 29 -5.06 16.20 6.56
CA LEU A 29 -3.87 16.68 7.26
C LEU A 29 -2.74 16.94 6.27
N LEU A 30 -2.38 15.95 5.44
CA LEU A 30 -1.31 16.06 4.46
C LEU A 30 -1.53 17.24 3.51
N THR A 31 -2.72 17.35 2.91
CA THR A 31 -3.02 18.43 1.98
C THR A 31 -3.03 19.80 2.64
N SER A 32 -3.39 19.89 3.94
CA SER A 32 -3.30 21.14 4.69
C SER A 32 -1.87 21.65 4.82
N ARG A 33 -0.89 20.75 4.95
CA ARG A 33 0.54 21.09 5.04
C ARG A 33 1.16 21.35 3.67
N LEU A 34 0.86 20.51 2.69
CA LEU A 34 1.39 20.65 1.32
C LEU A 34 0.94 21.94 0.61
N ARG A 35 -0.14 22.60 1.06
CA ARG A 35 -0.59 23.89 0.51
C ARG A 35 0.42 25.02 0.62
N ALA A 36 1.44 24.90 1.45
CA ALA A 36 2.53 25.86 1.49
C ALA A 36 3.32 25.90 0.17
N GLU A 37 3.40 24.77 -0.55
CA GLU A 37 4.26 24.58 -1.71
C GLU A 37 3.48 24.30 -3.01
N PHE A 38 2.25 23.78 -2.92
CA PHE A 38 1.43 23.35 -4.06
C PHE A 38 0.05 23.98 -4.05
N ASP A 39 -0.54 24.18 -5.23
CA ASP A 39 -1.96 24.48 -5.40
C ASP A 39 -2.71 23.15 -5.52
N LEU A 40 -3.56 22.84 -4.52
CA LEU A 40 -4.15 21.52 -4.33
C LEU A 40 -5.68 21.54 -4.48
N ALA A 41 -6.21 20.53 -5.18
CA ALA A 41 -7.61 20.15 -5.11
C ALA A 41 -7.75 18.69 -4.69
N LEU A 42 -8.65 18.41 -3.73
CA LEU A 42 -9.05 17.06 -3.36
C LEU A 42 -10.26 16.66 -4.18
N CYS A 43 -10.26 15.42 -4.69
CA CYS A 43 -11.42 14.85 -5.34
C CYS A 43 -11.65 13.39 -4.92
N HIS A 44 -12.90 12.94 -5.09
CA HIS A 44 -13.23 11.53 -4.95
C HIS A 44 -12.65 10.72 -6.14
N PRO A 45 -12.27 9.43 -5.97
CA PRO A 45 -11.78 8.59 -7.07
C PRO A 45 -12.67 8.55 -8.31
N ARG A 46 -13.99 8.68 -8.14
CA ARG A 46 -14.94 8.72 -9.27
C ARG A 46 -14.81 9.96 -10.14
N ASP A 47 -14.25 11.05 -9.62
CA ASP A 47 -14.12 12.32 -10.33
C ASP A 47 -12.72 12.49 -10.96
N ALA A 48 -11.77 11.65 -10.57
CA ALA A 48 -10.35 11.80 -10.94
C ALA A 48 -10.14 11.87 -12.46
N ALA A 49 -10.78 10.97 -13.22
CA ALA A 49 -10.66 10.93 -14.67
C ALA A 49 -11.18 12.22 -15.35
N ALA A 50 -12.23 12.83 -14.81
CA ALA A 50 -12.80 14.05 -15.38
C ALA A 50 -11.99 15.31 -15.07
N LEU A 51 -11.26 15.33 -13.96
CA LEU A 51 -10.57 16.51 -13.45
C LEU A 51 -9.08 16.53 -13.77
N MET A 52 -8.44 15.39 -13.99
CA MET A 52 -6.97 15.25 -14.02
C MET A 52 -6.24 16.15 -15.03
N ASP A 53 -6.86 16.49 -16.15
CA ASP A 53 -6.22 17.31 -17.22
C ASP A 53 -5.97 18.77 -16.81
N ALA A 54 -6.60 19.23 -15.75
CA ALA A 54 -6.45 20.59 -15.24
C ALA A 54 -5.25 20.76 -14.30
N PHE A 55 -4.51 19.69 -14.03
CA PHE A 55 -3.44 19.64 -13.02
C PHE A 55 -2.11 19.19 -13.63
N ASP A 56 -1.02 19.58 -12.98
CA ASP A 56 0.33 19.24 -13.42
C ASP A 56 0.72 17.81 -13.00
N ALA A 57 0.07 17.30 -11.93
CA ALA A 57 0.17 15.91 -11.48
C ALA A 57 -1.07 15.47 -10.70
N VAL A 58 -1.24 14.14 -10.61
CA VAL A 58 -2.27 13.49 -9.81
C VAL A 58 -1.60 12.66 -8.73
N VAL A 59 -1.96 12.89 -7.46
CA VAL A 59 -1.54 12.06 -6.33
C VAL A 59 -2.68 11.10 -5.99
N VAL A 60 -2.46 9.80 -6.16
CA VAL A 60 -3.45 8.77 -5.82
C VAL A 60 -3.18 8.26 -4.41
N ARG A 61 -3.99 8.69 -3.47
CA ARG A 61 -3.95 8.18 -2.10
C ARG A 61 -5.06 7.20 -1.81
N ASN A 62 -6.16 7.40 -2.47
CA ASN A 62 -7.24 6.47 -2.64
C ASN A 62 -7.61 5.68 -1.37
N SER A 63 -7.79 6.37 -0.30
CA SER A 63 -8.15 5.81 0.98
C SER A 63 -9.40 4.96 0.87
N GLY A 64 -9.28 3.65 1.09
CA GLY A 64 -10.36 2.69 0.97
C GLY A 64 -10.22 1.74 -0.23
N PRO A 65 -10.99 0.64 -0.24
CA PRO A 65 -10.85 -0.41 -1.24
C PRO A 65 -11.26 0.08 -2.64
N VAL A 66 -10.37 -0.06 -3.62
CA VAL A 66 -10.66 0.19 -5.05
C VAL A 66 -11.88 -0.60 -5.54
N LEU A 67 -12.20 -1.72 -4.89
CA LEU A 67 -13.39 -2.52 -5.20
C LEU A 67 -14.70 -1.72 -5.16
N GLY A 68 -14.78 -0.67 -4.35
CA GLY A 68 -15.98 0.20 -4.25
C GLY A 68 -16.23 1.10 -5.47
N TYR A 69 -15.23 1.27 -6.35
CA TYR A 69 -15.27 2.12 -7.57
C TYR A 69 -14.32 1.60 -8.65
N ARG A 70 -14.24 0.28 -8.80
CA ARG A 70 -13.30 -0.39 -9.70
C ARG A 70 -13.37 0.10 -11.14
N ALA A 71 -14.57 0.26 -11.66
CA ALA A 71 -14.78 0.69 -13.06
C ALA A 71 -14.24 2.11 -13.29
N GLU A 72 -14.46 3.03 -12.36
CA GLU A 72 -13.99 4.40 -12.43
C GLU A 72 -12.46 4.47 -12.28
N TYR A 73 -11.88 3.64 -11.39
CA TYR A 73 -10.44 3.54 -11.24
C TYR A 73 -9.76 2.97 -12.48
N ASP A 74 -10.31 1.91 -13.07
CA ASP A 74 -9.77 1.31 -14.31
C ASP A 74 -9.87 2.32 -15.47
N ALA A 75 -10.95 3.06 -15.60
CA ALA A 75 -11.10 4.14 -16.60
C ALA A 75 -10.10 5.28 -16.38
N PHE A 76 -9.88 5.71 -15.13
CA PHE A 76 -8.86 6.68 -14.78
C PHE A 76 -7.46 6.18 -15.18
N ARG A 77 -7.10 4.95 -14.76
CA ARG A 77 -5.80 4.35 -15.04
C ARG A 77 -5.54 4.24 -16.54
N GLU A 78 -6.49 3.71 -17.30
CA GLU A 78 -6.39 3.59 -18.75
C GLU A 78 -6.18 4.95 -19.43
N ARG A 79 -6.97 5.95 -19.04
CA ARG A 79 -6.88 7.29 -19.59
C ARG A 79 -5.54 7.95 -19.23
N ALA A 80 -5.11 7.87 -17.97
CA ALA A 80 -3.87 8.44 -17.49
C ALA A 80 -2.65 7.84 -18.23
N LEU A 81 -2.61 6.51 -18.40
CA LEU A 81 -1.55 5.83 -19.15
C LEU A 81 -1.55 6.24 -20.62
N ARG A 82 -2.71 6.32 -21.27
CA ARG A 82 -2.83 6.71 -22.68
C ARG A 82 -2.40 8.16 -22.93
N GLN A 83 -2.67 9.07 -21.99
CA GLN A 83 -2.35 10.50 -22.10
C GLN A 83 -0.96 10.85 -21.56
N GLY A 84 -0.28 9.93 -20.88
CA GLY A 84 0.97 10.21 -20.18
C GLY A 84 0.79 11.15 -19.00
N THR A 85 -0.39 11.11 -18.34
CA THR A 85 -0.65 11.90 -17.14
C THR A 85 0.33 11.51 -16.04
N ARG A 86 0.92 12.50 -15.39
CA ARG A 86 1.86 12.31 -14.29
C ARG A 86 1.10 11.87 -13.04
N VAL A 87 1.29 10.63 -12.60
CA VAL A 87 0.60 10.06 -11.45
C VAL A 87 1.60 9.64 -10.38
N TYR A 88 1.43 10.14 -9.18
CA TYR A 88 2.14 9.78 -7.97
C TYR A 88 1.14 9.00 -7.06
N ASN A 89 1.33 7.83 -6.61
CA ASN A 89 2.25 6.77 -6.98
C ASN A 89 2.10 6.35 -8.45
N PRO A 90 3.19 6.01 -9.13
CA PRO A 90 3.11 5.63 -10.53
C PRO A 90 2.24 4.40 -10.76
N LEU A 91 1.42 4.44 -11.83
CA LEU A 91 0.51 3.34 -12.19
C LEU A 91 1.22 2.05 -12.67
N THR A 92 2.55 2.06 -12.62
CA THR A 92 3.43 0.94 -13.01
C THR A 92 3.94 0.13 -11.81
N GLY A 93 3.48 0.44 -10.60
CA GLY A 93 3.82 -0.31 -9.40
C GLY A 93 3.51 -1.81 -9.55
N ARG A 94 4.36 -2.64 -8.97
CA ARG A 94 4.31 -4.11 -9.12
C ARG A 94 3.64 -4.81 -7.94
N ALA A 95 3.38 -4.06 -6.86
CA ALA A 95 2.74 -4.55 -5.65
C ALA A 95 1.20 -4.42 -5.75
N ASP A 96 0.52 -3.87 -4.78
CA ASP A 96 -0.95 -3.76 -4.76
C ASP A 96 -1.53 -2.96 -5.93
N MET A 97 -0.74 -2.07 -6.55
CA MET A 97 -1.09 -1.38 -7.79
C MET A 97 -1.49 -2.36 -8.91
N ALA A 98 -0.81 -3.50 -8.99
CA ALA A 98 -1.08 -4.57 -9.96
C ALA A 98 -2.03 -5.66 -9.41
N GLY A 99 -2.42 -5.57 -8.13
CA GLY A 99 -3.13 -6.62 -7.39
C GLY A 99 -2.15 -7.61 -6.75
N LYS A 100 -2.65 -8.45 -5.85
CA LYS A 100 -1.82 -9.31 -4.98
C LYS A 100 -1.09 -10.47 -5.68
N GLN A 101 -0.98 -10.44 -7.02
CA GLN A 101 -0.19 -11.40 -7.81
C GLN A 101 1.26 -11.48 -7.34
N TYR A 102 1.82 -10.34 -6.93
CA TYR A 102 3.21 -10.25 -6.46
C TYR A 102 3.53 -11.23 -5.30
N LEU A 103 2.55 -11.58 -4.47
CA LEU A 103 2.78 -12.56 -3.39
C LEU A 103 3.11 -13.95 -3.91
N LEU A 104 2.52 -14.36 -5.05
CA LEU A 104 2.87 -15.62 -5.74
C LEU A 104 4.30 -15.54 -6.29
N ASP A 105 4.63 -14.42 -6.95
CA ASP A 105 5.93 -14.21 -7.59
C ASP A 105 7.06 -14.18 -6.54
N LEU A 106 6.86 -13.46 -5.44
CA LEU A 106 7.82 -13.38 -4.34
C LEU A 106 7.97 -14.73 -3.62
N SER A 107 6.87 -15.46 -3.41
CA SER A 107 6.88 -16.80 -2.82
C SER A 107 7.63 -17.79 -3.71
N ALA A 108 7.37 -17.77 -5.02
CA ALA A 108 8.07 -18.62 -5.99
C ALA A 108 9.57 -18.30 -6.08
N ALA A 109 9.95 -17.03 -5.88
CA ALA A 109 11.34 -16.59 -5.84
C ALA A 109 12.06 -16.90 -4.52
N GLY A 110 11.38 -17.48 -3.53
CA GLY A 110 11.95 -17.83 -2.22
C GLY A 110 12.27 -16.63 -1.33
N LEU A 111 11.62 -15.50 -1.58
CA LEU A 111 11.73 -14.33 -0.70
C LEU A 111 10.98 -14.58 0.63
N PRO A 112 11.33 -13.86 1.72
CA PRO A 112 10.74 -14.07 3.03
C PRO A 112 9.29 -13.53 3.11
N VAL A 113 8.39 -14.20 2.40
CA VAL A 113 6.94 -13.94 2.39
C VAL A 113 6.20 -15.12 3.01
N ILE A 114 4.96 -14.92 3.45
CA ILE A 114 4.11 -16.05 3.79
C ILE A 114 3.93 -16.90 2.51
N PRO A 115 4.27 -18.20 2.52
CA PRO A 115 4.15 -19.06 1.33
C PRO A 115 2.77 -18.95 0.71
N THR A 116 2.71 -18.67 -0.59
CA THR A 116 1.46 -18.33 -1.28
C THR A 116 1.30 -19.13 -2.55
N VAL A 117 0.11 -19.71 -2.76
CA VAL A 117 -0.32 -20.37 -4.00
C VAL A 117 -1.75 -19.94 -4.35
N ASP A 118 -2.22 -20.20 -5.57
CA ASP A 118 -3.58 -19.86 -6.02
C ASP A 118 -4.31 -21.02 -6.72
N ARG A 119 -3.59 -22.13 -6.97
CA ARG A 119 -4.12 -23.30 -7.69
C ARG A 119 -4.11 -24.55 -6.83
N ALA A 120 -5.08 -25.42 -7.05
CA ALA A 120 -5.19 -26.69 -6.34
C ALA A 120 -3.97 -27.60 -6.55
N GLU A 121 -3.41 -27.64 -7.76
CA GLU A 121 -2.21 -28.39 -8.09
C GLU A 121 -0.97 -27.95 -7.31
N ASP A 122 -0.90 -26.68 -6.88
CA ASP A 122 0.23 -26.11 -6.15
C ASP A 122 0.11 -26.24 -4.62
N LEU A 123 -0.99 -26.74 -4.11
CA LEU A 123 -1.21 -26.89 -2.66
C LEU A 123 -0.13 -27.75 -1.97
N HIS A 124 0.52 -28.64 -2.73
CA HIS A 124 1.61 -29.46 -2.21
C HIS A 124 2.87 -28.64 -1.84
N ARG A 125 3.01 -27.44 -2.38
CA ARG A 125 4.14 -26.52 -2.11
C ARG A 125 3.98 -25.77 -0.79
N LEU A 126 2.75 -25.73 -0.23
CA LEU A 126 2.53 -25.09 1.05
C LEU A 126 3.01 -25.99 2.20
N PRO A 127 3.64 -25.42 3.24
CA PRO A 127 3.96 -26.17 4.45
C PRO A 127 2.68 -26.69 5.13
N GLY A 128 2.82 -27.76 5.92
CA GLY A 128 1.73 -28.24 6.76
C GLY A 128 1.34 -27.19 7.79
N ALA A 129 0.04 -26.93 7.91
CA ALA A 129 -0.53 -26.05 8.92
C ALA A 129 -1.91 -26.59 9.32
N ASP A 130 -2.34 -26.30 10.54
CA ASP A 130 -3.67 -26.71 11.04
C ASP A 130 -4.79 -25.96 10.30
N ARG A 131 -4.51 -24.70 9.93
CA ARG A 131 -5.43 -23.82 9.24
C ARG A 131 -4.73 -23.07 8.11
N TYR A 132 -5.52 -22.59 7.17
CA TYR A 132 -5.07 -21.80 6.02
C TYR A 132 -5.92 -20.54 5.87
N VAL A 133 -5.29 -19.49 5.42
CA VAL A 133 -5.94 -18.23 5.04
C VAL A 133 -6.22 -18.27 3.54
N VAL A 134 -7.47 -18.02 3.16
CA VAL A 134 -7.88 -17.82 1.77
C VAL A 134 -8.35 -16.39 1.63
N LYS A 135 -7.74 -15.62 0.70
CA LYS A 135 -8.08 -14.21 0.48
C LYS A 135 -8.24 -13.92 -1.01
N PRO A 136 -9.19 -13.04 -1.42
CA PRO A 136 -9.32 -12.61 -2.81
C PRO A 136 -8.04 -11.95 -3.33
N ARG A 137 -7.65 -12.20 -4.58
CA ARG A 137 -6.47 -11.57 -5.22
C ARG A 137 -6.58 -10.05 -5.31
N LEU A 138 -7.80 -9.52 -5.43
CA LEU A 138 -8.09 -8.08 -5.53
C LEU A 138 -8.74 -7.55 -4.24
N GLY A 139 -8.59 -8.26 -3.12
CA GLY A 139 -9.17 -7.88 -1.84
C GLY A 139 -8.36 -6.80 -1.11
N ALA A 140 -9.03 -6.01 -0.28
CA ALA A 140 -8.47 -5.08 0.67
C ALA A 140 -9.24 -5.18 2.00
N ASP A 141 -8.73 -4.61 3.10
CA ASP A 141 -9.39 -4.54 4.42
C ASP A 141 -9.89 -5.88 4.96
N SER A 142 -9.21 -6.98 4.65
CA SER A 142 -9.63 -8.35 4.99
C SER A 142 -11.01 -8.74 4.45
N ILE A 143 -11.59 -7.99 3.50
CA ILE A 143 -12.88 -8.31 2.89
C ILE A 143 -12.75 -9.63 2.11
N GLY A 144 -13.60 -10.61 2.46
CA GLY A 144 -13.61 -11.93 1.82
C GLY A 144 -12.50 -12.87 2.32
N LEU A 145 -11.68 -12.46 3.31
CA LEU A 145 -10.72 -13.36 3.96
C LEU A 145 -11.46 -14.46 4.74
N ARG A 146 -11.01 -15.70 4.55
CA ARG A 146 -11.55 -16.88 5.24
C ARG A 146 -10.41 -17.70 5.85
N ILE A 147 -10.66 -18.29 7.01
CA ILE A 147 -9.76 -19.27 7.62
C ILE A 147 -10.42 -20.64 7.46
N VAL A 148 -9.72 -21.57 6.84
CA VAL A 148 -10.24 -22.88 6.44
C VAL A 148 -9.25 -24.00 6.80
N THR A 149 -9.72 -25.24 6.74
CA THR A 149 -8.89 -26.44 6.89
C THR A 149 -8.25 -26.85 5.56
N ARG A 150 -7.23 -27.71 5.59
CA ARG A 150 -6.58 -28.23 4.38
C ARG A 150 -7.55 -28.97 3.46
N ALA A 151 -8.55 -29.65 4.02
CA ALA A 151 -9.53 -30.43 3.25
C ALA A 151 -10.43 -29.57 2.35
N GLU A 152 -10.63 -28.31 2.72
CA GLU A 152 -11.48 -27.36 1.97
C GLU A 152 -10.73 -26.70 0.80
N LEU A 153 -9.39 -26.68 0.81
CA LEU A 153 -8.57 -25.93 -0.14
C LEU A 153 -8.76 -26.34 -1.60
N PRO A 154 -8.87 -27.66 -1.97
CA PRO A 154 -8.99 -28.03 -3.37
C PRO A 154 -10.22 -27.43 -4.07
N ALA A 155 -11.30 -27.18 -3.32
CA ALA A 155 -12.52 -26.58 -3.86
C ALA A 155 -12.44 -25.04 -3.96
N LEU A 156 -11.43 -24.40 -3.35
CA LEU A 156 -11.31 -22.95 -3.24
C LEU A 156 -10.16 -22.38 -4.09
N ALA A 157 -9.09 -23.15 -4.28
CA ALA A 157 -7.89 -22.74 -5.00
C ALA A 157 -8.09 -22.81 -6.53
N ASP A 158 -8.90 -21.92 -7.07
CA ASP A 158 -9.34 -21.86 -8.47
C ASP A 158 -8.61 -20.78 -9.31
N GLY A 159 -7.65 -20.07 -8.69
CA GLY A 159 -6.89 -18.96 -9.29
C GLY A 159 -7.50 -17.60 -9.07
N THR A 160 -8.65 -17.48 -8.45
CA THR A 160 -9.28 -16.18 -8.08
C THR A 160 -8.90 -15.74 -6.67
N VAL A 161 -8.42 -16.66 -5.86
CA VAL A 161 -8.01 -16.45 -4.47
C VAL A 161 -6.54 -16.81 -4.27
N LEU A 162 -5.94 -16.24 -3.23
CA LEU A 162 -4.65 -16.64 -2.70
C LEU A 162 -4.85 -17.54 -1.49
N VAL A 163 -4.03 -18.58 -1.39
CA VAL A 163 -4.00 -19.53 -0.27
C VAL A 163 -2.65 -19.43 0.43
N GLN A 164 -2.68 -19.24 1.75
CA GLN A 164 -1.50 -19.12 2.60
C GLN A 164 -1.67 -20.01 3.84
N PRO A 165 -0.63 -20.61 4.44
CA PRO A 165 -0.73 -21.19 5.76
C PRO A 165 -1.12 -20.10 6.77
N HIS A 166 -1.94 -20.44 7.73
CA HIS A 166 -2.16 -19.56 8.88
C HIS A 166 -0.88 -19.54 9.72
N VAL A 167 -0.33 -18.37 9.92
CA VAL A 167 0.88 -18.17 10.71
C VAL A 167 0.48 -17.59 12.06
N ASP A 168 0.87 -18.28 13.14
CA ASP A 168 0.81 -17.70 14.48
C ASP A 168 1.99 -16.75 14.63
N PHE A 169 1.74 -15.46 14.80
CA PHE A 169 2.76 -14.42 14.88
C PHE A 169 2.65 -13.63 16.20
N ALA A 170 3.77 -13.08 16.65
CA ALA A 170 3.81 -12.29 17.87
C ALA A 170 3.14 -10.92 17.68
N TYR A 171 3.39 -10.26 16.55
CA TYR A 171 2.79 -8.98 16.19
C TYR A 171 2.95 -8.71 14.69
N GLU A 172 2.14 -7.79 14.18
CA GLU A 172 2.33 -7.21 12.85
C GLU A 172 3.07 -5.86 12.96
N VAL A 173 3.90 -5.57 11.97
CA VAL A 173 4.66 -4.32 11.87
C VAL A 173 4.57 -3.78 10.43
N SER A 174 4.38 -2.46 10.33
CA SER A 174 4.31 -1.72 9.07
C SER A 174 5.50 -0.78 8.96
N PHE A 175 6.25 -0.85 7.86
CA PHE A 175 7.38 0.03 7.54
C PHE A 175 6.96 0.98 6.43
N CYS A 176 6.95 2.28 6.70
CA CYS A 176 6.55 3.32 5.76
C CYS A 176 7.77 3.94 5.08
N PHE A 177 7.65 4.09 3.76
CA PHE A 177 8.68 4.67 2.89
C PHE A 177 8.10 5.79 2.03
N VAL A 178 8.93 6.79 1.78
CA VAL A 178 8.74 7.74 0.68
C VAL A 178 9.87 7.51 -0.29
N ASP A 179 9.54 7.19 -1.53
CA ASP A 179 10.49 6.67 -2.52
C ASP A 179 11.17 5.38 -1.97
N ASP A 180 12.49 5.37 -1.82
CA ASP A 180 13.28 4.31 -1.19
C ASP A 180 13.71 4.65 0.26
N ALA A 181 13.36 5.84 0.75
CA ALA A 181 13.78 6.32 2.05
C ALA A 181 12.80 5.89 3.15
N PHE A 182 13.29 5.12 4.12
CA PHE A 182 12.52 4.77 5.33
C PHE A 182 12.15 6.02 6.12
N GLN A 183 10.88 6.10 6.55
CA GLN A 183 10.35 7.21 7.31
C GLN A 183 10.10 6.83 8.79
N TYR A 184 9.27 5.84 8.99
CA TYR A 184 8.90 5.33 10.32
C TYR A 184 8.35 3.92 10.22
N ALA A 185 8.25 3.27 11.38
CA ALA A 185 7.51 2.01 11.50
C ALA A 185 6.53 2.06 12.65
N LEU A 186 5.42 1.36 12.48
CA LEU A 186 4.37 1.17 13.47
C LEU A 186 4.10 -0.31 13.67
N TYR A 187 3.71 -0.72 14.87
CA TYR A 187 3.30 -2.10 15.12
C TYR A 187 2.08 -2.17 16.03
N ALA A 188 1.35 -3.27 15.95
CA ALA A 188 0.23 -3.59 16.85
C ALA A 188 0.76 -4.50 17.97
N PRO A 189 0.96 -3.98 19.20
CA PRO A 189 1.45 -4.79 20.33
C PRO A 189 0.44 -5.85 20.79
N ASP A 190 -0.85 -5.63 20.56
CA ASP A 190 -1.93 -6.56 20.90
C ASP A 190 -2.55 -7.15 19.61
N PRO A 191 -2.34 -8.44 19.33
CA PRO A 191 -2.90 -9.09 18.14
C PRO A 191 -4.43 -9.05 18.07
N ALA A 192 -5.13 -8.92 19.20
CA ALA A 192 -6.58 -8.76 19.23
C ALA A 192 -7.04 -7.35 18.85
N ARG A 193 -6.13 -6.38 18.87
CA ARG A 193 -6.38 -4.96 18.56
C ARG A 193 -5.41 -4.44 17.50
N ARG A 194 -5.36 -5.11 16.38
CA ARG A 194 -4.43 -4.85 15.25
C ARG A 194 -4.44 -3.44 14.69
N TRP A 195 -5.46 -2.63 15.02
CA TRP A 195 -5.58 -1.23 14.61
C TRP A 195 -5.05 -0.24 15.65
N GLU A 196 -4.69 -0.68 16.86
CA GLU A 196 -4.07 0.15 17.87
C GLU A 196 -2.56 0.12 17.68
N LEU A 197 -2.08 1.01 16.82
CA LEU A 197 -0.68 1.06 16.42
C LEU A 197 0.10 1.99 17.33
N VAL A 198 1.34 1.60 17.61
CA VAL A 198 2.33 2.43 18.31
C VAL A 198 3.64 2.47 17.52
N PRO A 199 4.48 3.51 17.73
CA PRO A 199 5.79 3.57 17.08
C PRO A 199 6.65 2.33 17.38
N TYR A 200 7.31 1.84 16.34
CA TYR A 200 8.24 0.72 16.37
C TYR A 200 9.64 1.20 15.98
N GLU A 201 10.64 0.85 16.81
CA GLU A 201 12.05 1.14 16.48
C GLU A 201 12.67 -0.09 15.79
N PRO A 202 12.83 -0.05 14.46
CA PRO A 202 13.30 -1.20 13.71
C PRO A 202 14.78 -1.45 13.94
N THR A 203 15.16 -2.73 14.02
CA THR A 203 16.56 -3.12 13.97
C THR A 203 17.11 -2.98 12.55
N VAL A 204 18.44 -3.03 12.40
CA VAL A 204 19.09 -3.04 11.08
C VAL A 204 18.57 -4.19 10.21
N ARG A 205 18.35 -5.38 10.81
CA ARG A 205 17.81 -6.55 10.09
C ARG A 205 16.37 -6.34 9.63
N ASP A 206 15.56 -5.64 10.41
CA ASP A 206 14.17 -5.32 10.03
C ASP A 206 14.15 -4.37 8.83
N LEU A 207 15.03 -3.37 8.82
CA LEU A 207 15.16 -2.46 7.67
C LEU A 207 15.74 -3.16 6.43
N GLU A 208 16.70 -4.05 6.59
CA GLU A 208 17.22 -4.87 5.49
C GLU A 208 16.11 -5.76 4.90
N PHE A 209 15.26 -6.34 5.75
CA PHE A 209 14.09 -7.10 5.32
C PHE A 209 13.15 -6.22 4.50
N ALA A 210 12.72 -5.07 5.02
CA ALA A 210 11.76 -4.20 4.34
C ALA A 210 12.30 -3.66 3.01
N ARG A 211 13.59 -3.26 2.96
CA ARG A 211 14.24 -2.74 1.75
C ARG A 211 14.24 -3.73 0.59
N ARG A 212 14.32 -5.04 0.84
CA ARG A 212 14.24 -6.04 -0.24
C ARG A 212 12.98 -5.91 -1.08
N PHE A 213 11.86 -5.53 -0.46
CA PHE A 213 10.58 -5.39 -1.16
C PHE A 213 10.46 -4.03 -1.83
N ILE A 214 11.00 -2.98 -1.23
CA ILE A 214 11.10 -1.66 -1.86
C ILE A 214 11.97 -1.74 -3.12
N ASP A 215 13.15 -2.37 -3.04
CA ASP A 215 14.04 -2.60 -4.17
C ASP A 215 13.38 -3.47 -5.25
N TRP A 216 12.65 -4.52 -4.82
CA TRP A 216 11.91 -5.37 -5.75
C TRP A 216 10.81 -4.61 -6.47
N ASN A 217 10.05 -3.74 -5.79
CA ASN A 217 9.00 -2.92 -6.40
C ASN A 217 9.59 -1.87 -7.36
N GLY A 218 10.72 -1.28 -7.00
CA GLY A 218 11.51 -0.41 -7.87
C GLY A 218 10.81 0.91 -8.22
N LEU A 219 9.91 1.41 -7.37
CA LEU A 219 9.29 2.71 -7.57
C LEU A 219 10.30 3.82 -7.30
N ARG A 220 10.48 4.70 -8.28
CA ARG A 220 11.37 5.87 -8.17
C ARG A 220 10.76 6.96 -7.29
N HIS A 221 9.45 7.15 -7.38
CA HIS A 221 8.67 8.11 -6.59
C HIS A 221 7.41 7.43 -6.10
N GLY A 222 7.07 7.61 -4.84
CA GLY A 222 5.85 7.05 -4.29
C GLY A 222 5.88 6.87 -2.78
N ILE A 223 4.72 6.74 -2.19
CA ILE A 223 4.56 6.28 -0.82
C ILE A 223 4.34 4.78 -0.85
N GLN A 224 5.13 4.04 -0.09
CA GLN A 224 5.08 2.58 -0.03
C GLN A 224 5.03 2.11 1.42
N ARG A 225 4.33 1.00 1.68
CA ARG A 225 4.29 0.38 3.01
C ARG A 225 4.55 -1.12 2.91
N VAL A 226 5.50 -1.59 3.70
CA VAL A 226 5.80 -3.02 3.82
C VAL A 226 5.18 -3.51 5.12
N ASP A 227 4.14 -4.34 5.03
CA ASP A 227 3.51 -4.98 6.17
C ASP A 227 4.09 -6.36 6.37
N ALA A 228 4.54 -6.64 7.58
CA ALA A 228 5.15 -7.90 7.94
C ALA A 228 4.60 -8.45 9.26
N CYS A 229 4.69 -9.75 9.45
CA CYS A 229 4.45 -10.38 10.72
C CYS A 229 5.74 -10.93 11.33
N ARG A 230 5.90 -10.79 12.65
CA ARG A 230 7.00 -11.36 13.42
C ARG A 230 6.67 -12.81 13.77
N ALA A 231 7.31 -13.75 13.09
CA ALA A 231 7.14 -15.17 13.34
C ALA A 231 7.72 -15.60 14.69
N PRO A 232 7.32 -16.76 15.24
CA PRO A 232 7.79 -17.24 16.55
C PRO A 232 9.30 -17.45 16.63
N ASP A 233 9.97 -17.72 15.52
CA ASP A 233 11.44 -17.84 15.42
C ASP A 233 12.16 -16.49 15.43
N GLY A 234 11.42 -15.39 15.48
CA GLY A 234 11.94 -14.03 15.46
C GLY A 234 12.18 -13.47 14.06
N GLY A 235 11.95 -14.23 12.99
CA GLY A 235 12.02 -13.76 11.62
C GLY A 235 10.83 -12.86 11.23
N LEU A 236 10.98 -12.08 10.16
CA LEU A 236 9.88 -11.36 9.53
C LEU A 236 9.43 -12.08 8.26
N LEU A 237 8.12 -12.16 8.06
CA LEU A 237 7.51 -12.61 6.82
C LEU A 237 6.62 -11.49 6.26
N LEU A 238 6.75 -11.21 4.96
CA LEU A 238 5.89 -10.24 4.29
C LEU A 238 4.43 -10.71 4.32
N VAL A 239 3.55 -9.84 4.75
CA VAL A 239 2.09 -10.00 4.71
C VAL A 239 1.51 -9.29 3.49
N GLU A 240 1.98 -8.02 3.26
CA GLU A 240 1.51 -7.15 2.18
C GLU A 240 2.56 -6.10 1.81
N LEU A 241 2.61 -5.75 0.53
CA LEU A 241 3.39 -4.62 0.00
C LEU A 241 2.41 -3.66 -0.66
N GLU A 242 2.22 -2.51 -0.05
CA GLU A 242 1.26 -1.52 -0.52
C GLU A 242 1.97 -0.38 -1.26
N ASP A 243 1.58 -0.17 -2.51
CA ASP A 243 2.05 0.93 -3.36
C ASP A 243 0.90 1.65 -4.07
N LEU A 244 -0.34 1.24 -3.83
CA LEU A 244 -1.53 1.89 -4.39
C LEU A 244 -2.07 2.96 -3.44
N ASN A 245 -2.37 2.55 -2.20
CA ASN A 245 -3.08 3.40 -1.25
C ASN A 245 -2.74 3.05 0.21
N PRO A 246 -1.45 3.02 0.60
CA PRO A 246 -1.08 2.68 1.96
C PRO A 246 -1.70 3.65 2.97
N TYR A 247 -2.43 3.12 3.95
CA TYR A 247 -2.88 3.91 5.08
C TYR A 247 -1.71 4.18 6.01
N LEU A 248 -1.47 5.45 6.34
CA LEU A 248 -0.23 5.88 6.98
C LEU A 248 -0.29 5.89 8.51
N SER A 249 -1.51 5.92 9.08
CA SER A 249 -1.73 6.03 10.52
C SER A 249 -0.95 7.17 11.17
N LEU A 250 -0.94 8.34 10.52
CA LEU A 250 -0.17 9.51 10.96
C LEU A 250 -0.55 10.02 12.35
N ASP A 251 -1.74 9.70 12.82
CA ASP A 251 -2.22 10.02 14.16
C ASP A 251 -1.53 9.21 15.28
N ALA A 252 -0.90 8.08 14.94
CA ALA A 252 -0.08 7.30 15.88
C ALA A 252 1.34 7.87 16.07
N LEU A 253 1.72 8.89 15.28
CA LEU A 253 3.04 9.52 15.33
C LEU A 253 3.00 10.78 16.21
N ASP A 254 4.12 11.10 16.86
CA ASP A 254 4.37 12.41 17.41
C ASP A 254 4.45 13.49 16.30
N GLU A 255 4.41 14.76 16.70
CA GLU A 255 4.40 15.89 15.75
C GLU A 255 5.69 15.93 14.92
N ASP A 256 6.85 15.69 15.53
CA ASP A 256 8.15 15.78 14.85
C ASP A 256 8.26 14.73 13.75
N ARG A 257 7.89 13.48 14.02
CA ARG A 257 7.87 12.40 13.01
C ARG A 257 6.87 12.66 11.90
N ARG A 258 5.71 13.23 12.26
CA ARG A 258 4.66 13.59 11.30
C ARG A 258 5.13 14.68 10.35
N GLU A 259 5.74 15.75 10.86
CA GLU A 259 6.28 16.84 10.05
C GLU A 259 7.49 16.37 9.21
N ALA A 260 8.33 15.47 9.72
CA ALA A 260 9.40 14.87 8.95
C ALA A 260 8.85 14.08 7.74
N PHE A 261 7.78 13.30 7.93
CA PHE A 261 7.11 12.60 6.84
C PHE A 261 6.52 13.56 5.80
N VAL A 262 5.84 14.62 6.23
CA VAL A 262 5.28 15.65 5.33
C VAL A 262 6.39 16.30 4.51
N THR A 263 7.50 16.65 5.13
CA THR A 263 8.67 17.24 4.47
C THR A 263 9.27 16.29 3.43
N ALA A 264 9.44 15.01 3.77
CA ALA A 264 9.94 13.99 2.84
C ALA A 264 9.00 13.81 1.65
N PHE A 265 7.70 13.79 1.90
CA PHE A 265 6.68 13.67 0.85
C PHE A 265 6.66 14.90 -0.07
N ALA A 266 6.69 16.13 0.48
CA ALA A 266 6.78 17.35 -0.32
C ALA A 266 8.03 17.35 -1.20
N ALA A 267 9.19 17.00 -0.64
CA ALA A 267 10.44 16.90 -1.38
C ALA A 267 10.39 15.84 -2.49
N SER A 268 9.74 14.70 -2.25
CA SER A 268 9.53 13.68 -3.29
C SER A 268 8.61 14.17 -4.40
N LEU A 269 7.54 14.89 -4.07
CA LEU A 269 6.65 15.49 -5.06
C LEU A 269 7.38 16.50 -5.96
N HIS A 270 8.27 17.33 -5.40
CA HIS A 270 9.10 18.23 -6.18
C HIS A 270 10.02 17.46 -7.15
N ARG A 271 10.75 16.47 -6.65
CA ARG A 271 11.59 15.62 -7.52
C ARG A 271 10.78 14.95 -8.62
N PHE A 272 9.61 14.44 -8.29
CA PHE A 272 8.69 13.84 -9.26
C PHE A 272 8.23 14.85 -10.33
N LEU A 273 7.97 16.08 -9.94
CA LEU A 273 7.58 17.16 -10.87
C LEU A 273 8.75 17.63 -11.75
N ASP A 274 9.97 17.59 -11.25
CA ASP A 274 11.18 17.97 -11.99
C ASP A 274 11.62 16.87 -12.98
N ASP A 275 11.29 15.62 -12.70
CA ASP A 275 11.61 14.51 -13.60
C ASP A 275 10.84 14.65 -14.92
N VAL A 276 11.57 14.90 -15.98
CA VAL A 276 11.01 14.90 -17.35
C VAL A 276 10.67 13.45 -17.72
N PRO A 277 9.42 13.15 -18.11
CA PRO A 277 9.11 11.81 -18.61
C PRO A 277 10.05 11.44 -19.75
N SER A 278 10.77 10.34 -19.63
CA SER A 278 11.49 9.78 -20.77
C SER A 278 10.47 9.48 -21.86
N ARG A 279 10.59 10.17 -23.01
CA ARG A 279 9.75 9.99 -24.20
C ARG A 279 9.98 8.62 -24.81
#